data_68f69eba80e072da89889f974352df65
#
_entry.id   68f69eba80e072da89889f974352df65
#
_cell.length_a   1.000
_cell.length_b   1.000
_cell.length_c   1.000
_cell.angle_alpha   90.00
_cell.angle_beta   90.00
_cell.angle_gamma   90.00
#
_symmetry.space_group_name_H-M   'P 1'
#
loop_
_entity.id
_entity.type
_entity.pdbx_description
1 polymer ?
#
loop_
_entity_poly.entity_id
_entity_poly.type
_entity_poly.pdbx_seq_one_letter_code
_entity_poly.pdbx_strand_id
1 'polypeptide(L)'
;MQQRPSDVSTLLGEYVGLSADEREQLDQLLKRTGLSRVIQATSNVTNRLEFLRALELMVFDPETNKMVGERDHLHRILENELWVFGEQFNLMVSERGLTAVLERHLEILGDIRTDNTPVKRLDGRKGRLDLLLSVAATEHDRNRHLVIELKAPKVVASLKELNQIKSYAKTVAKDARFSSATTEWDFWLVTGEIDEDVRQEANQRGRERGLVFEPELPEAPGAKVRVWVRDWGQIIDDAKRRLDYFQKSLQHDPSLDDAREYLRRHHGDVIPEGLLATKIESEIPGKHDLSAVSAQHA
;
A
#
# COMPACT_ATOMS: atom_id res chain seq x y z
N MET A 1 -8.55 -33.89 24.59
CA MET A 1 -8.21 -33.22 25.85
C MET A 1 -8.27 -31.72 25.63
N GLN A 2 -9.31 -31.05 26.11
CA GLN A 2 -9.35 -29.58 26.12
C GLN A 2 -8.46 -29.12 27.28
N GLN A 3 -7.30 -28.55 26.96
CA GLN A 3 -6.45 -27.87 27.94
C GLN A 3 -7.23 -26.66 28.49
N ARG A 4 -7.31 -26.56 29.80
CA ARG A 4 -7.97 -25.41 30.45
C ARG A 4 -7.14 -24.14 30.19
N PRO A 5 -7.76 -23.00 29.90
CA PRO A 5 -7.03 -21.74 29.66
C PRO A 5 -6.06 -21.35 30.78
N SER A 6 -6.39 -21.65 32.05
CA SER A 6 -5.57 -21.45 33.22
C SER A 6 -4.24 -22.23 33.20
N ASP A 7 -4.23 -23.43 32.62
CA ASP A 7 -3.04 -24.26 32.56
C ASP A 7 -2.04 -23.72 31.52
N VAL A 8 -2.56 -23.18 30.41
CA VAL A 8 -1.75 -22.53 29.35
C VAL A 8 -1.15 -21.20 29.84
N SER A 9 -1.91 -20.38 30.57
CA SER A 9 -1.42 -19.09 31.08
C SER A 9 -0.34 -19.29 32.16
N THR A 10 -0.46 -20.33 32.99
CA THR A 10 0.55 -20.66 34.00
C THR A 10 1.83 -21.15 33.34
N LEU A 11 1.76 -22.07 32.37
CA LEU A 11 2.92 -22.59 31.65
C LEU A 11 3.64 -21.49 30.85
N LEU A 12 2.90 -20.62 30.15
CA LEU A 12 3.48 -19.47 29.45
C LEU A 12 4.08 -18.46 30.41
N GLY A 13 3.43 -18.23 31.59
CA GLY A 13 3.92 -17.30 32.59
C GLY A 13 5.25 -17.71 33.21
N GLU A 14 5.48 -19.02 33.38
CA GLU A 14 6.77 -19.54 33.88
C GLU A 14 7.87 -19.50 32.80
N TYR A 15 7.52 -19.74 31.52
CA TYR A 15 8.48 -19.76 30.42
C TYR A 15 8.84 -18.37 29.89
N VAL A 16 7.90 -17.41 29.91
CA VAL A 16 8.04 -16.07 29.29
C VAL A 16 8.32 -14.98 30.33
N GLY A 17 8.34 -15.31 31.62
CA GLY A 17 8.67 -14.34 32.69
C GLY A 17 7.59 -13.28 32.91
N LEU A 18 6.31 -13.58 32.65
CA LEU A 18 5.20 -12.65 32.86
C LEU A 18 5.00 -12.33 34.36
N SER A 19 4.74 -11.07 34.67
CA SER A 19 4.29 -10.63 35.98
C SER A 19 2.93 -11.23 36.35
N ALA A 20 2.53 -11.14 37.63
CA ALA A 20 1.24 -11.65 38.09
C ALA A 20 0.05 -10.99 37.38
N ASP A 21 0.14 -9.66 37.18
CA ASP A 21 -0.90 -8.88 36.50
C ASP A 21 -1.01 -9.24 35.01
N GLU A 22 0.13 -9.44 34.34
CA GLU A 22 0.14 -9.86 32.91
C GLU A 22 -0.42 -11.27 32.73
N ARG A 23 -0.18 -12.18 33.69
CA ARG A 23 -0.76 -13.52 33.69
C ARG A 23 -2.27 -13.47 33.84
N GLU A 24 -2.78 -12.64 34.74
CA GLU A 24 -4.23 -12.47 34.91
C GLU A 24 -4.87 -11.87 33.67
N GLN A 25 -4.26 -10.87 33.05
CA GLN A 25 -4.72 -10.28 31.80
C GLN A 25 -4.74 -11.30 30.66
N LEU A 26 -3.68 -12.11 30.54
CA LEU A 26 -3.61 -13.19 29.55
C LEU A 26 -4.70 -14.23 29.78
N ASP A 27 -4.93 -14.65 31.02
CA ASP A 27 -6.00 -15.63 31.35
C ASP A 27 -7.39 -15.07 30.99
N GLN A 28 -7.66 -13.80 31.32
CA GLN A 28 -8.90 -13.13 30.95
C GLN A 28 -9.06 -13.03 29.43
N LEU A 29 -7.98 -12.73 28.69
CA LEU A 29 -7.97 -12.67 27.25
C LEU A 29 -8.24 -14.04 26.63
N LEU A 30 -7.56 -15.09 27.11
CA LEU A 30 -7.72 -16.47 26.62
C LEU A 30 -9.10 -17.07 26.91
N LYS A 31 -9.80 -16.60 27.94
CA LYS A 31 -11.21 -16.94 28.20
C LYS A 31 -12.17 -16.36 27.16
N ARG A 32 -11.82 -15.24 26.55
CA ARG A 32 -12.64 -14.52 25.56
C ARG A 32 -12.28 -14.90 24.12
N THR A 33 -11.00 -15.19 23.87
CA THR A 33 -10.49 -15.54 22.55
C THR A 33 -9.41 -16.62 22.65
N GLY A 34 -9.30 -17.50 21.66
CA GLY A 34 -8.25 -18.54 21.68
C GLY A 34 -6.86 -17.94 21.41
N LEU A 35 -5.82 -18.57 21.99
CA LEU A 35 -4.42 -18.16 21.81
C LEU A 35 -4.04 -18.01 20.32
N SER A 36 -4.48 -18.91 19.46
CA SER A 36 -4.23 -18.83 18.00
C SER A 36 -4.73 -17.52 17.38
N ARG A 37 -5.86 -16.99 17.85
CA ARG A 37 -6.39 -15.70 17.35
C ARG A 37 -5.57 -14.52 17.83
N VAL A 38 -5.05 -14.57 19.05
CA VAL A 38 -4.15 -13.55 19.60
C VAL A 38 -2.85 -13.54 18.79
N ILE A 39 -2.25 -14.71 18.59
CA ILE A 39 -1.05 -14.86 17.77
C ILE A 39 -1.29 -14.32 16.35
N GLN A 40 -2.39 -14.70 15.73
CA GLN A 40 -2.73 -14.27 14.38
C GLN A 40 -2.90 -12.73 14.28
N ALA A 41 -3.60 -12.13 15.25
CA ALA A 41 -3.78 -10.67 15.29
C ALA A 41 -2.45 -9.93 15.43
N THR A 42 -1.57 -10.41 16.33
CA THR A 42 -0.24 -9.82 16.54
C THR A 42 0.63 -10.01 15.29
N SER A 43 0.67 -11.22 14.72
CA SER A 43 1.42 -11.50 13.48
C SER A 43 0.97 -10.64 12.31
N ASN A 44 -0.34 -10.38 12.18
CA ASN A 44 -0.83 -9.49 11.13
C ASN A 44 -0.28 -8.07 11.25
N VAL A 45 -0.19 -7.54 12.46
CA VAL A 45 0.38 -6.20 12.69
C VAL A 45 1.88 -6.21 12.41
N THR A 46 2.61 -7.20 12.92
CA THR A 46 4.06 -7.35 12.69
C THR A 46 4.35 -7.46 11.19
N ASN A 47 3.63 -8.32 10.47
CA ASN A 47 3.76 -8.47 9.03
C ASN A 47 3.54 -7.16 8.27
N ARG A 48 2.58 -6.35 8.69
CA ARG A 48 2.32 -5.04 8.07
C ARG A 48 3.46 -4.04 8.32
N LEU A 49 4.06 -4.04 9.51
CA LEU A 49 5.24 -3.22 9.80
C LEU A 49 6.44 -3.67 8.96
N GLU A 50 6.70 -4.98 8.88
CA GLU A 50 7.74 -5.56 8.02
C GLU A 50 7.50 -5.22 6.55
N PHE A 51 6.24 -5.30 6.09
CA PHE A 51 5.88 -4.91 4.72
C PHE A 51 6.14 -3.43 4.44
N LEU A 52 5.77 -2.52 5.33
CA LEU A 52 6.07 -1.09 5.13
C LEU A 52 7.57 -0.84 5.03
N ARG A 53 8.38 -1.53 5.84
CA ARG A 53 9.83 -1.46 5.74
C ARG A 53 10.34 -2.01 4.40
N ALA A 54 9.73 -3.08 3.91
CA ALA A 54 10.03 -3.66 2.61
C ALA A 54 9.63 -2.73 1.46
N LEU A 55 8.47 -2.07 1.56
CA LEU A 55 8.03 -1.09 0.57
C LEU A 55 8.96 0.13 0.52
N GLU A 56 9.43 0.63 1.67
CA GLU A 56 10.47 1.67 1.72
C GLU A 56 11.75 1.24 1.01
N LEU A 57 12.22 0.01 1.25
CA LEU A 57 13.39 -0.53 0.58
C LEU A 57 13.20 -0.57 -0.93
N MET A 58 12.05 -1.06 -1.41
CA MET A 58 11.74 -1.16 -2.84
C MET A 58 11.64 0.21 -3.53
N VAL A 59 11.16 1.21 -2.82
CA VAL A 59 10.87 2.54 -3.40
C VAL A 59 12.05 3.49 -3.29
N PHE A 60 12.73 3.53 -2.14
CA PHE A 60 13.70 4.57 -1.83
C PHE A 60 15.16 4.12 -1.90
N ASP A 61 15.45 2.84 -1.78
CA ASP A 61 16.83 2.38 -1.91
C ASP A 61 17.30 2.43 -3.37
N PRO A 62 18.37 3.18 -3.70
CA PRO A 62 18.77 3.42 -5.09
C PRO A 62 19.17 2.18 -5.86
N GLU A 63 19.64 1.12 -5.20
CA GLU A 63 20.01 -0.12 -5.86
C GLU A 63 18.78 -1.01 -6.07
N THR A 64 17.90 -1.04 -5.09
CA THR A 64 16.69 -1.84 -5.12
C THR A 64 15.66 -1.31 -6.11
N ASN A 65 15.43 0.01 -6.12
CA ASN A 65 14.39 0.63 -6.95
C ASN A 65 14.63 0.46 -8.47
N LYS A 66 15.90 0.28 -8.87
CA LYS A 66 16.26 0.01 -10.28
C LYS A 66 15.78 -1.37 -10.74
N MET A 67 15.67 -2.32 -9.82
CA MET A 67 15.24 -3.69 -10.08
C MET A 67 13.73 -3.86 -10.02
N VAL A 68 13.03 -2.93 -9.35
CA VAL A 68 11.58 -3.03 -9.13
C VAL A 68 10.81 -2.45 -10.31
N GLY A 69 10.17 -3.34 -11.06
CA GLY A 69 9.26 -2.98 -12.16
C GLY A 69 7.86 -2.65 -11.66
N GLU A 70 7.13 -1.87 -12.45
CA GLU A 70 5.75 -1.47 -12.17
C GLU A 70 4.81 -2.69 -12.13
N ARG A 71 4.71 -3.42 -13.25
CA ARG A 71 3.75 -4.50 -13.42
C ARG A 71 4.20 -5.84 -12.85
N ASP A 72 5.46 -6.17 -13.07
CA ASP A 72 5.98 -7.49 -12.71
C ASP A 72 6.20 -7.63 -11.20
N HIS A 73 6.39 -6.51 -10.50
CA HIS A 73 6.71 -6.48 -9.07
C HIS A 73 5.69 -5.69 -8.25
N LEU A 74 5.71 -4.34 -8.28
CA LEU A 74 4.88 -3.51 -7.40
C LEU A 74 3.39 -3.83 -7.51
N HIS A 75 2.87 -3.93 -8.73
CA HIS A 75 1.46 -4.20 -8.93
C HIS A 75 1.04 -5.53 -8.31
N ARG A 76 1.77 -6.61 -8.60
CA ARG A 76 1.47 -7.95 -8.07
C ARG A 76 1.60 -8.04 -6.54
N ILE A 77 2.55 -7.31 -5.95
CA ILE A 77 2.71 -7.22 -4.51
C ILE A 77 1.52 -6.48 -3.90
N LEU A 78 1.20 -5.30 -4.43
CA LEU A 78 0.16 -4.42 -3.90
C LEU A 78 -1.26 -4.98 -4.05
N GLU A 79 -1.53 -5.88 -4.99
CA GLU A 79 -2.79 -6.62 -5.06
C GLU A 79 -3.11 -7.38 -3.77
N ASN A 80 -2.09 -7.80 -3.03
CA ASN A 80 -2.21 -8.50 -1.76
C ASN A 80 -2.07 -7.58 -0.54
N GLU A 81 -1.62 -6.34 -0.72
CA GLU A 81 -1.30 -5.39 0.34
C GLU A 81 -2.13 -4.11 0.25
N LEU A 82 -3.39 -4.23 -0.15
CA LEU A 82 -4.29 -3.10 -0.42
C LEU A 82 -4.52 -2.17 0.78
N TRP A 83 -4.37 -2.69 2.00
CA TRP A 83 -4.52 -1.93 3.24
C TRP A 83 -3.57 -0.71 3.30
N VAL A 84 -2.49 -0.72 2.51
CA VAL A 84 -1.57 0.43 2.38
C VAL A 84 -2.31 1.68 1.89
N PHE A 85 -3.31 1.51 1.03
CA PHE A 85 -4.13 2.59 0.49
C PHE A 85 -5.32 2.96 1.41
N GLY A 86 -5.65 2.10 2.37
CA GLY A 86 -6.72 2.28 3.37
C GLY A 86 -7.36 0.96 3.75
N GLU A 87 -7.63 0.78 5.03
CA GLU A 87 -8.17 -0.46 5.60
C GLU A 87 -9.56 -0.84 5.05
N GLN A 88 -10.30 0.17 4.59
CA GLN A 88 -11.67 0.02 4.11
C GLN A 88 -11.76 -0.49 2.67
N PHE A 89 -10.67 -0.48 1.92
CA PHE A 89 -10.70 -0.82 0.50
C PHE A 89 -10.54 -2.32 0.23
N ASN A 90 -11.32 -2.83 -0.71
CA ASN A 90 -11.19 -4.17 -1.27
C ASN A 90 -10.89 -4.09 -2.76
N LEU A 91 -10.12 -5.05 -3.27
CA LEU A 91 -9.83 -5.16 -4.70
C LEU A 91 -11.09 -5.56 -5.46
N MET A 92 -11.46 -4.77 -6.45
CA MET A 92 -12.57 -5.06 -7.35
C MET A 92 -12.12 -5.50 -8.72
N VAL A 93 -11.14 -4.79 -9.27
CA VAL A 93 -10.61 -5.05 -10.61
C VAL A 93 -9.11 -4.77 -10.62
N SER A 94 -8.36 -5.65 -11.24
CA SER A 94 -6.94 -5.51 -11.47
C SER A 94 -6.64 -5.63 -12.96
N GLU A 95 -5.78 -4.76 -13.47
CA GLU A 95 -5.29 -4.76 -14.85
C GLU A 95 -6.39 -4.85 -15.93
N ARG A 96 -7.51 -4.18 -15.76
CA ARG A 96 -8.66 -4.18 -16.69
C ARG A 96 -8.98 -2.79 -17.25
N GLY A 97 -9.75 -2.79 -18.34
CA GLY A 97 -10.23 -1.55 -18.94
C GLY A 97 -11.49 -0.98 -18.27
N LEU A 98 -11.83 0.28 -18.58
CA LEU A 98 -13.00 0.98 -18.03
C LEU A 98 -14.34 0.25 -18.23
N THR A 99 -14.46 -0.62 -19.22
CA THR A 99 -15.66 -1.45 -19.40
C THR A 99 -15.86 -2.42 -18.24
N ALA A 100 -14.81 -3.11 -17.81
CA ALA A 100 -14.87 -4.00 -16.65
C ALA A 100 -15.09 -3.21 -15.34
N VAL A 101 -14.54 -2.00 -15.26
CA VAL A 101 -14.79 -1.07 -14.13
C VAL A 101 -16.27 -0.71 -14.07
N LEU A 102 -16.91 -0.40 -15.22
CA LEU A 102 -18.33 -0.12 -15.27
C LEU A 102 -19.17 -1.33 -14.85
N GLU A 103 -18.86 -2.51 -15.37
CA GLU A 103 -19.56 -3.74 -14.98
C GLU A 103 -19.53 -3.95 -13.49
N ARG A 104 -18.36 -3.82 -12.89
CA ARG A 104 -18.22 -4.01 -11.44
C ARG A 104 -18.88 -2.90 -10.63
N HIS A 105 -18.87 -1.65 -11.12
CA HIS A 105 -19.58 -0.56 -10.47
C HIS A 105 -21.10 -0.80 -10.45
N LEU A 106 -21.70 -1.19 -11.57
CA LEU A 106 -23.13 -1.50 -11.64
C LEU A 106 -23.52 -2.68 -10.73
N GLU A 107 -22.70 -3.73 -10.68
CA GLU A 107 -22.91 -4.84 -9.74
C GLU A 107 -22.97 -4.37 -8.27
N ILE A 108 -22.10 -3.44 -7.87
CA ILE A 108 -22.07 -2.87 -6.52
C ILE A 108 -23.35 -2.07 -6.24
N LEU A 109 -23.87 -1.36 -7.23
CA LEU A 109 -25.14 -0.64 -7.13
C LEU A 109 -26.36 -1.57 -7.14
N GLY A 110 -26.20 -2.86 -7.42
CA GLY A 110 -27.30 -3.79 -7.62
C GLY A 110 -27.98 -3.67 -8.98
N ASP A 111 -27.34 -2.95 -9.91
CA ASP A 111 -27.83 -2.71 -11.25
C ASP A 111 -27.29 -3.76 -12.23
N ILE A 112 -28.10 -4.08 -13.25
CA ILE A 112 -27.68 -4.97 -14.33
C ILE A 112 -27.34 -4.11 -15.54
N ARG A 113 -26.17 -4.35 -16.13
CA ARG A 113 -25.78 -3.71 -17.36
C ARG A 113 -26.75 -4.10 -18.49
N THR A 114 -27.43 -3.10 -19.07
CA THR A 114 -28.44 -3.30 -20.10
C THR A 114 -27.90 -3.09 -21.54
N ASP A 115 -26.69 -2.55 -21.65
CA ASP A 115 -26.04 -2.28 -22.93
C ASP A 115 -24.70 -3.03 -23.07
N ASN A 116 -24.28 -3.28 -24.31
CA ASN A 116 -22.99 -3.88 -24.66
C ASN A 116 -21.98 -2.84 -25.16
N THR A 117 -22.25 -1.54 -25.01
CA THR A 117 -21.39 -0.48 -25.54
C THR A 117 -20.13 -0.35 -24.71
N PRO A 118 -18.93 -0.62 -25.26
CA PRO A 118 -17.69 -0.49 -24.51
C PRO A 118 -17.45 0.94 -24.05
N VAL A 119 -16.91 1.10 -22.84
CA VAL A 119 -16.42 2.39 -22.36
C VAL A 119 -15.10 2.69 -23.08
N LYS A 120 -15.07 3.76 -23.85
CA LYS A 120 -13.87 4.24 -24.53
C LYS A 120 -13.36 5.51 -23.85
N ARG A 121 -12.06 5.63 -23.69
CA ARG A 121 -11.45 6.89 -23.28
C ARG A 121 -11.76 8.00 -24.27
N LEU A 122 -11.77 9.23 -23.81
CA LEU A 122 -12.03 10.40 -24.67
C LEU A 122 -11.01 10.56 -25.80
N ASP A 123 -9.80 10.00 -25.65
CA ASP A 123 -8.75 9.97 -26.66
C ASP A 123 -8.87 8.78 -27.63
N GLY A 124 -9.94 7.98 -27.50
CA GLY A 124 -10.22 6.80 -28.33
C GLY A 124 -9.34 5.58 -28.03
N ARG A 125 -8.38 5.69 -27.12
CA ARG A 125 -7.47 4.59 -26.75
C ARG A 125 -8.15 3.61 -25.80
N LYS A 126 -7.79 2.33 -25.91
CA LYS A 126 -8.10 1.35 -24.86
C LYS A 126 -7.20 1.63 -23.67
N GLY A 127 -7.79 1.99 -22.53
CA GLY A 127 -7.07 2.17 -21.29
C GLY A 127 -7.13 0.90 -20.45
N ARG A 128 -6.03 0.60 -19.74
CA ARG A 128 -5.95 -0.44 -18.72
C ARG A 128 -5.57 0.25 -17.43
N LEU A 129 -6.37 0.09 -16.42
CA LEU A 129 -6.11 0.57 -15.06
C LEU A 129 -5.30 -0.47 -14.31
N ASP A 130 -4.44 -0.04 -13.42
CA ASP A 130 -3.69 -0.99 -12.59
C ASP A 130 -4.63 -1.59 -11.54
N LEU A 131 -5.17 -0.79 -10.64
CA LEU A 131 -6.04 -1.26 -9.57
C LEU A 131 -7.34 -0.45 -9.50
N LEU A 132 -8.47 -1.13 -9.31
CA LEU A 132 -9.73 -0.55 -8.86
C LEU A 132 -10.07 -1.12 -7.50
N LEU A 133 -10.19 -0.26 -6.52
CA LEU A 133 -10.59 -0.57 -5.15
C LEU A 133 -11.95 0.03 -4.84
N SER A 134 -12.71 -0.59 -3.96
CA SER A 134 -13.98 -0.05 -3.48
C SER A 134 -14.12 -0.25 -1.97
N VAL A 135 -14.86 0.63 -1.33
CA VAL A 135 -15.19 0.49 0.09
C VAL A 135 -16.25 -0.60 0.25
N ALA A 136 -15.97 -1.58 1.13
CA ALA A 136 -16.85 -2.72 1.37
C ALA A 136 -18.13 -2.35 2.13
N ALA A 137 -18.09 -1.27 2.91
CA ALA A 137 -19.22 -0.77 3.68
C ALA A 137 -19.58 0.64 3.19
N THR A 138 -20.84 0.85 2.86
CA THR A 138 -21.35 2.18 2.49
C THR A 138 -21.46 3.02 3.76
N GLU A 139 -20.58 3.98 3.94
CA GLU A 139 -20.79 5.04 4.92
C GLU A 139 -21.81 6.02 4.35
N HIS A 140 -22.95 6.18 5.03
CA HIS A 140 -24.00 7.12 4.64
C HIS A 140 -24.53 6.94 3.21
N ASP A 141 -24.77 5.70 2.77
CA ASP A 141 -25.25 5.36 1.42
C ASP A 141 -24.37 5.87 0.27
N ARG A 142 -23.09 6.10 0.53
CA ARG A 142 -22.13 6.54 -0.49
C ARG A 142 -21.19 5.42 -0.91
N ASN A 143 -21.11 5.20 -2.21
CA ASN A 143 -20.13 4.29 -2.81
C ASN A 143 -18.84 5.04 -3.11
N ARG A 144 -17.73 4.55 -2.59
CA ARG A 144 -16.40 5.15 -2.84
C ARG A 144 -15.54 4.19 -3.62
N HIS A 145 -15.04 4.67 -4.75
CA HIS A 145 -14.11 3.95 -5.60
C HIS A 145 -12.77 4.66 -5.62
N LEU A 146 -11.71 3.89 -5.53
CA LEU A 146 -10.34 4.35 -5.68
C LEU A 146 -9.71 3.64 -6.85
N VAL A 147 -9.36 4.39 -7.87
CA VAL A 147 -8.61 3.94 -9.04
C VAL A 147 -7.15 4.33 -8.84
N ILE A 148 -6.25 3.37 -8.93
CA ILE A 148 -4.82 3.61 -8.76
C ILE A 148 -4.12 3.32 -10.09
N GLU A 149 -3.32 4.26 -10.52
CA GLU A 149 -2.34 4.13 -11.59
C GLU A 149 -0.96 4.19 -10.96
N LEU A 150 -0.26 3.07 -10.96
CA LEU A 150 1.08 2.94 -10.39
C LEU A 150 2.13 3.38 -11.41
N LYS A 151 3.24 3.89 -10.93
CA LYS A 151 4.46 4.07 -11.71
C LYS A 151 5.63 3.43 -11.00
N ALA A 152 6.52 2.81 -11.77
CA ALA A 152 7.75 2.26 -11.19
C ALA A 152 8.50 3.32 -10.36
N PRO A 153 9.14 2.95 -9.25
CA PRO A 153 9.74 3.94 -8.32
C PRO A 153 10.72 4.90 -8.98
N LYS A 154 11.44 4.41 -10.00
CA LYS A 154 12.42 5.21 -10.78
C LYS A 154 11.82 6.16 -11.81
N VAL A 155 10.50 6.12 -12.02
CA VAL A 155 9.82 6.95 -13.02
C VAL A 155 9.50 8.31 -12.41
N VAL A 156 10.00 9.37 -13.04
CA VAL A 156 9.56 10.74 -12.77
C VAL A 156 8.28 10.98 -13.57
N ALA A 157 7.15 11.12 -12.89
CA ALA A 157 5.87 11.33 -13.56
C ALA A 157 5.80 12.76 -14.13
N SER A 158 5.39 12.84 -15.38
CA SER A 158 5.24 14.05 -16.16
C SER A 158 3.77 14.31 -16.50
N LEU A 159 3.51 15.41 -17.21
CA LEU A 159 2.19 15.71 -17.74
C LEU A 159 1.62 14.57 -18.61
N LYS A 160 2.45 13.71 -19.18
CA LYS A 160 2.01 12.54 -19.96
C LYS A 160 1.28 11.54 -19.07
N GLU A 161 1.87 11.14 -17.94
CA GLU A 161 1.29 10.22 -16.97
C GLU A 161 0.06 10.86 -16.30
N LEU A 162 0.16 12.14 -15.95
CA LEU A 162 -0.95 12.90 -15.39
C LEU A 162 -2.13 13.01 -16.35
N ASN A 163 -1.90 13.27 -17.62
CA ASN A 163 -2.96 13.32 -18.64
C ASN A 163 -3.59 11.96 -18.90
N GLN A 164 -2.83 10.87 -18.72
CA GLN A 164 -3.37 9.52 -18.82
C GLN A 164 -4.46 9.31 -17.76
N ILE A 165 -4.16 9.54 -16.48
CA ILE A 165 -5.14 9.32 -15.40
C ILE A 165 -6.28 10.34 -15.44
N LYS A 166 -6.01 11.60 -15.78
CA LYS A 166 -7.05 12.63 -16.02
C LYS A 166 -8.01 12.21 -17.15
N SER A 167 -7.52 11.50 -18.17
CA SER A 167 -8.37 10.98 -19.26
C SER A 167 -9.34 9.90 -18.76
N TYR A 168 -8.92 9.03 -17.83
CA TYR A 168 -9.84 8.08 -17.18
C TYR A 168 -10.91 8.81 -16.37
N ALA A 169 -10.50 9.72 -15.50
CA ALA A 169 -11.40 10.49 -14.66
C ALA A 169 -12.42 11.30 -15.50
N LYS A 170 -11.96 11.96 -16.57
CA LYS A 170 -12.83 12.68 -17.50
C LYS A 170 -13.83 11.75 -18.21
N THR A 171 -13.44 10.52 -18.53
CA THR A 171 -14.34 9.54 -19.13
C THR A 171 -15.42 9.12 -18.14
N VAL A 172 -15.04 8.82 -16.90
CA VAL A 172 -15.99 8.48 -15.83
C VAL A 172 -16.93 9.66 -15.52
N ALA A 173 -16.41 10.88 -15.47
CA ALA A 173 -17.21 12.08 -15.23
C ALA A 173 -18.24 12.40 -16.31
N LYS A 174 -17.97 12.01 -17.56
CA LYS A 174 -18.86 12.29 -18.71
C LYS A 174 -19.82 11.15 -19.05
N ASP A 175 -19.56 9.95 -18.62
CA ASP A 175 -20.39 8.79 -18.91
C ASP A 175 -21.42 8.61 -17.79
N ALA A 176 -22.68 8.93 -18.11
CA ALA A 176 -23.79 8.89 -17.16
C ALA A 176 -23.96 7.54 -16.44
N ARG A 177 -23.43 6.45 -17.02
CA ARG A 177 -23.49 5.12 -16.39
C ARG A 177 -22.64 4.99 -15.13
N PHE A 178 -21.62 5.87 -14.94
CA PHE A 178 -20.82 5.95 -13.72
C PHE A 178 -21.38 6.96 -12.71
N SER A 179 -22.32 7.81 -13.14
CA SER A 179 -22.81 8.93 -12.36
C SER A 179 -24.00 8.52 -11.51
N SER A 180 -23.76 8.32 -10.23
CA SER A 180 -24.80 8.29 -9.20
C SER A 180 -24.53 9.42 -8.21
N ALA A 181 -25.57 10.11 -7.78
CA ALA A 181 -25.47 11.19 -6.79
C ALA A 181 -24.79 10.75 -5.47
N THR A 182 -24.68 9.45 -5.26
CA THR A 182 -24.05 8.85 -4.08
C THR A 182 -22.68 8.23 -4.36
N THR A 183 -22.09 8.47 -5.54
CA THR A 183 -20.80 7.84 -5.90
C THR A 183 -19.66 8.85 -5.90
N GLU A 184 -18.57 8.48 -5.25
CA GLU A 184 -17.32 9.22 -5.25
C GLU A 184 -16.23 8.39 -5.94
N TRP A 185 -15.54 9.00 -6.91
CA TRP A 185 -14.42 8.43 -7.65
C TRP A 185 -13.15 9.19 -7.35
N ASP A 186 -12.20 8.56 -6.69
CA ASP A 186 -10.84 9.06 -6.52
C ASP A 186 -9.90 8.32 -7.48
N PHE A 187 -9.08 9.06 -8.22
CA PHE A 187 -8.06 8.56 -9.12
C PHE A 187 -6.70 9.00 -8.58
N TRP A 188 -5.85 8.04 -8.21
CA TRP A 188 -4.52 8.32 -7.69
C TRP A 188 -3.46 7.95 -8.72
N LEU A 189 -2.65 8.92 -9.12
CA LEU A 189 -1.36 8.69 -9.76
C LEU A 189 -0.32 8.52 -8.66
N VAL A 190 0.19 7.30 -8.50
CA VAL A 190 1.19 6.96 -7.48
C VAL A 190 2.55 6.82 -8.14
N THR A 191 3.51 7.61 -7.68
CA THR A 191 4.85 7.71 -8.29
C THR A 191 5.93 7.96 -7.25
N GLY A 192 7.22 7.72 -7.60
CA GLY A 192 8.36 8.08 -6.76
C GLY A 192 8.64 9.58 -6.81
N GLU A 193 8.67 10.14 -8.01
CA GLU A 193 9.00 11.55 -8.25
C GLU A 193 8.06 12.17 -9.28
N ILE A 194 7.96 13.49 -9.27
CA ILE A 194 7.19 14.30 -10.23
C ILE A 194 8.07 15.41 -10.79
N ASP A 195 7.88 15.74 -12.07
CA ASP A 195 8.51 16.88 -12.69
C ASP A 195 7.91 18.21 -12.20
N GLU A 196 8.50 19.33 -12.64
CA GLU A 196 8.09 20.66 -12.21
C GLU A 196 6.67 21.01 -12.67
N ASP A 197 6.27 20.60 -13.88
CA ASP A 197 4.96 20.88 -14.41
C ASP A 197 3.86 20.17 -13.60
N VAL A 198 4.05 18.89 -13.27
CA VAL A 198 3.14 18.14 -12.39
C VAL A 198 3.13 18.72 -10.98
N ARG A 199 4.30 19.20 -10.49
CA ARG A 199 4.42 19.83 -9.17
C ARG A 199 3.61 21.12 -9.08
N GLN A 200 3.64 21.94 -10.12
CA GLN A 200 2.84 23.16 -10.20
C GLN A 200 1.34 22.85 -10.19
N GLU A 201 0.91 21.84 -10.96
CA GLU A 201 -0.49 21.38 -10.95
C GLU A 201 -0.92 20.83 -9.58
N ALA A 202 -0.06 20.09 -8.90
CA ALA A 202 -0.35 19.47 -7.61
C ALA A 202 -0.37 20.46 -6.43
N ASN A 203 0.18 21.67 -6.60
CA ASN A 203 0.30 22.70 -5.55
C ASN A 203 -0.50 23.97 -5.88
N GLN A 204 -1.58 23.89 -6.65
CA GLN A 204 -2.41 25.04 -6.98
C GLN A 204 -3.03 25.68 -5.74
N ARG A 205 -3.01 27.03 -5.68
CA ARG A 205 -3.63 27.77 -4.58
C ARG A 205 -5.14 27.52 -4.50
N GLY A 206 -5.66 27.34 -3.28
CA GLY A 206 -7.09 27.12 -3.04
C GLY A 206 -7.57 25.69 -3.25
N ARG A 207 -6.66 24.75 -3.55
CA ARG A 207 -6.91 23.32 -3.64
C ARG A 207 -6.14 22.54 -2.59
N GLU A 208 -6.64 21.37 -2.24
CA GLU A 208 -5.89 20.44 -1.41
C GLU A 208 -4.60 20.01 -2.13
N ARG A 209 -3.53 19.86 -1.37
CA ARG A 209 -2.23 19.45 -1.92
C ARG A 209 -2.36 18.08 -2.60
N GLY A 210 -1.91 18.01 -3.84
CA GLY A 210 -1.98 16.80 -4.67
C GLY A 210 -3.27 16.68 -5.48
N LEU A 211 -4.33 17.46 -5.20
CA LEU A 211 -5.55 17.47 -6.01
C LEU A 211 -5.33 18.27 -7.30
N VAL A 212 -5.34 17.58 -8.42
CA VAL A 212 -5.02 18.16 -9.74
C VAL A 212 -6.23 18.26 -10.69
N PHE A 213 -7.34 17.63 -10.35
CA PHE A 213 -8.56 17.69 -11.16
C PHE A 213 -9.78 17.34 -10.31
N GLU A 214 -10.81 18.18 -10.37
CA GLU A 214 -12.13 17.97 -9.77
C GLU A 214 -13.14 18.79 -10.59
N PRO A 215 -13.85 18.16 -11.54
CA PRO A 215 -14.84 18.85 -12.35
C PRO A 215 -16.14 19.01 -11.60
N GLU A 216 -16.89 20.06 -11.92
CA GLU A 216 -18.29 20.15 -11.57
C GLU A 216 -19.10 19.13 -12.37
N LEU A 217 -20.07 18.49 -11.73
CA LEU A 217 -20.96 17.49 -12.31
C LEU A 217 -22.42 17.98 -12.17
N PRO A 218 -22.89 18.89 -13.05
CA PRO A 218 -24.21 19.50 -12.91
C PRO A 218 -25.37 18.49 -12.95
N GLU A 219 -25.22 17.41 -13.70
CA GLU A 219 -26.24 16.35 -13.84
C GLU A 219 -26.26 15.38 -12.65
N ALA A 220 -25.20 15.36 -11.83
CA ALA A 220 -25.09 14.52 -10.64
C ALA A 220 -24.42 15.29 -9.49
N PRO A 221 -25.07 16.29 -8.91
CA PRO A 221 -24.43 17.24 -7.98
C PRO A 221 -23.91 16.62 -6.68
N GLY A 222 -24.32 15.40 -6.35
CA GLY A 222 -23.78 14.64 -5.20
C GLY A 222 -22.59 13.75 -5.51
N ALA A 223 -22.35 13.48 -6.79
CA ALA A 223 -21.20 12.68 -7.22
C ALA A 223 -19.91 13.49 -7.20
N LYS A 224 -18.79 12.82 -6.98
CA LYS A 224 -17.47 13.44 -7.07
C LYS A 224 -16.53 12.62 -7.92
N VAL A 225 -15.74 13.30 -8.75
CA VAL A 225 -14.65 12.70 -9.52
C VAL A 225 -13.40 13.53 -9.30
N ARG A 226 -12.39 12.95 -8.64
CA ARG A 226 -11.17 13.65 -8.26
C ARG A 226 -9.94 12.93 -8.77
N VAL A 227 -8.93 13.66 -9.18
CA VAL A 227 -7.61 13.12 -9.53
C VAL A 227 -6.56 13.69 -8.59
N TRP A 228 -5.77 12.81 -8.02
CA TRP A 228 -4.71 13.12 -7.08
C TRP A 228 -3.37 12.62 -7.60
N VAL A 229 -2.34 13.39 -7.34
CA VAL A 229 -0.95 12.94 -7.41
C VAL A 229 -0.51 12.61 -6.00
N ARG A 230 -0.06 11.38 -5.79
CA ARG A 230 0.42 10.87 -4.50
C ARG A 230 1.84 10.32 -4.68
N ASP A 231 2.76 10.74 -3.83
CA ASP A 231 4.07 10.10 -3.77
C ASP A 231 4.06 8.92 -2.80
N TRP A 232 5.00 8.01 -2.99
CA TRP A 232 5.13 6.84 -2.12
C TRP A 232 5.39 7.20 -0.66
N GLY A 233 6.13 8.29 -0.40
CA GLY A 233 6.37 8.77 0.96
C GLY A 233 5.08 9.07 1.68
N GLN A 234 4.15 9.80 1.03
CA GLN A 234 2.85 10.11 1.61
C GLN A 234 2.04 8.84 1.92
N ILE A 235 2.03 7.86 1.02
CA ILE A 235 1.29 6.60 1.21
C ILE A 235 1.88 5.80 2.37
N ILE A 236 3.20 5.66 2.41
CA ILE A 236 3.90 4.94 3.47
C ILE A 236 3.72 5.64 4.82
N ASP A 237 3.85 6.96 4.87
CA ASP A 237 3.66 7.75 6.09
C ASP A 237 2.21 7.65 6.61
N ASP A 238 1.22 7.69 5.71
CA ASP A 238 -0.18 7.49 6.07
C ASP A 238 -0.42 6.08 6.65
N ALA A 239 0.16 5.06 6.05
CA ALA A 239 0.08 3.69 6.55
C ALA A 239 0.80 3.52 7.89
N LYS A 240 2.00 4.09 8.06
CA LYS A 240 2.74 4.10 9.34
C LYS A 240 1.93 4.78 10.43
N ARG A 241 1.32 5.95 10.17
CA ARG A 241 0.46 6.64 11.15
C ARG A 241 -0.69 5.77 11.64
N ARG A 242 -1.30 4.98 10.75
CA ARG A 242 -2.36 4.03 11.15
C ARG A 242 -1.85 2.92 12.07
N LEU A 243 -0.59 2.52 11.93
CA LEU A 243 0.04 1.46 12.72
C LEU A 243 0.85 1.96 13.92
N ASP A 244 1.05 3.27 14.09
CA ASP A 244 1.94 3.86 15.11
C ASP A 244 1.62 3.38 16.54
N TYR A 245 0.33 3.33 16.89
CA TYR A 245 -0.08 2.83 18.20
C TYR A 245 0.35 1.37 18.44
N PHE A 246 0.16 0.52 17.44
CA PHE A 246 0.52 -0.90 17.53
C PHE A 246 2.03 -1.10 17.54
N GLN A 247 2.77 -0.36 16.70
CA GLN A 247 4.23 -0.40 16.66
C GLN A 247 4.82 -0.06 18.03
N LYS A 248 4.35 1.01 18.65
CA LYS A 248 4.78 1.44 20.00
C LYS A 248 4.42 0.40 21.07
N SER A 249 3.22 -0.18 20.97
CA SER A 249 2.76 -1.19 21.94
C SER A 249 3.55 -2.50 21.82
N LEU A 250 3.90 -2.91 20.60
CA LEU A 250 4.69 -4.13 20.33
C LEU A 250 6.19 -3.90 20.52
N GLN A 251 6.65 -2.65 20.60
CA GLN A 251 8.08 -2.29 20.60
C GLN A 251 8.85 -2.97 19.45
N HIS A 252 8.18 -3.10 18.28
CA HIS A 252 8.73 -3.76 17.12
C HIS A 252 9.05 -2.72 16.03
N ASP A 253 10.35 -2.62 15.72
CA ASP A 253 10.87 -1.78 14.63
C ASP A 253 11.62 -2.68 13.64
N PRO A 254 10.99 -3.02 12.51
CA PRO A 254 11.56 -3.99 11.57
C PRO A 254 12.88 -3.54 10.98
N SER A 255 13.86 -4.43 11.00
CA SER A 255 15.12 -4.27 10.32
C SER A 255 15.00 -4.48 8.80
N LEU A 256 16.06 -4.20 8.06
CA LEU A 256 16.12 -4.53 6.61
C LEU A 256 16.08 -6.04 6.36
N ASP A 257 16.58 -6.84 7.28
CA ASP A 257 16.56 -8.29 7.16
C ASP A 257 15.15 -8.85 7.40
N ASP A 258 14.40 -8.29 8.36
CA ASP A 258 12.99 -8.61 8.56
C ASP A 258 12.17 -8.27 7.30
N ALA A 259 12.42 -7.11 6.70
CA ALA A 259 11.78 -6.68 5.46
C ALA A 259 12.06 -7.64 4.30
N ARG A 260 13.31 -8.07 4.11
CA ARG A 260 13.69 -9.05 3.07
C ARG A 260 13.08 -10.42 3.32
N GLU A 261 13.07 -10.85 4.59
CA GLU A 261 12.46 -12.12 4.97
C GLU A 261 10.95 -12.11 4.75
N TYR A 262 10.28 -11.00 5.05
CA TYR A 262 8.87 -10.80 4.74
C TYR A 262 8.62 -10.99 3.23
N LEU A 263 9.37 -10.27 2.41
CA LEU A 263 9.26 -10.36 0.95
C LEU A 263 9.50 -11.78 0.45
N ARG A 264 10.49 -12.48 0.98
CA ARG A 264 10.77 -13.87 0.63
C ARG A 264 9.63 -14.80 0.95
N ARG A 265 9.01 -14.64 2.13
CA ARG A 265 7.91 -15.50 2.59
C ARG A 265 6.60 -15.25 1.86
N HIS A 266 6.29 -14.00 1.56
CA HIS A 266 4.96 -13.62 1.08
C HIS A 266 4.93 -13.30 -0.43
N HIS A 267 6.05 -12.90 -1.01
CA HIS A 267 6.15 -12.43 -2.40
C HIS A 267 7.35 -13.00 -3.17
N GLY A 268 7.92 -14.10 -2.69
CA GLY A 268 9.18 -14.66 -3.23
C GLY A 268 9.11 -15.05 -4.70
N ASP A 269 7.93 -15.37 -5.22
CA ASP A 269 7.68 -15.69 -6.63
C ASP A 269 7.62 -14.44 -7.54
N VAL A 270 7.52 -13.26 -6.94
CA VAL A 270 7.35 -11.98 -7.65
C VAL A 270 8.62 -11.13 -7.61
N ILE A 271 9.43 -11.27 -6.57
CA ILE A 271 10.55 -10.38 -6.28
C ILE A 271 11.81 -10.78 -7.03
N PRO A 272 12.58 -9.81 -7.59
CA PRO A 272 13.90 -10.09 -8.16
C PRO A 272 14.85 -10.72 -7.15
N GLU A 273 15.55 -11.79 -7.53
CA GLU A 273 16.50 -12.48 -6.64
C GLU A 273 17.54 -11.54 -6.03
N GLY A 274 18.03 -10.57 -6.79
CA GLY A 274 19.00 -9.58 -6.34
C GLY A 274 18.53 -8.70 -5.17
N LEU A 275 17.20 -8.52 -4.99
CA LEU A 275 16.63 -7.77 -3.87
C LEU A 275 16.68 -8.57 -2.57
N LEU A 276 16.61 -9.88 -2.66
CA LEU A 276 16.67 -10.80 -1.51
C LEU A 276 18.10 -11.09 -1.05
N ALA A 277 19.11 -10.73 -1.84
CA ALA A 277 20.50 -10.91 -1.48
C ALA A 277 20.89 -9.95 -0.34
N THR A 278 21.31 -10.50 0.79
CA THR A 278 21.93 -9.72 1.86
C THR A 278 23.25 -9.16 1.33
N LYS A 279 23.47 -7.85 1.37
CA LYS A 279 24.83 -7.30 1.22
C LYS A 279 25.64 -7.88 2.38
N ILE A 280 26.47 -8.86 2.10
CA ILE A 280 27.57 -9.21 3.01
C ILE A 280 28.44 -7.95 3.03
N GLU A 281 28.51 -7.27 4.17
CA GLU A 281 29.53 -6.25 4.43
C GLU A 281 30.89 -6.92 4.32
N SER A 282 31.40 -6.99 3.07
CA SER A 282 32.81 -7.21 2.82
C SER A 282 33.45 -5.84 2.88
N GLU A 283 34.09 -5.56 4.01
CA GLU A 283 35.36 -4.89 4.13
C GLU A 283 35.50 -4.29 5.53
N ILE A 284 36.03 -5.11 6.41
CA ILE A 284 36.86 -4.58 7.49
C ILE A 284 38.19 -4.24 6.82
N PRO A 285 38.54 -2.96 6.62
CA PRO A 285 39.92 -2.65 6.16
C PRO A 285 40.87 -3.12 7.25
N GLY A 286 41.85 -3.90 6.83
CA GLY A 286 42.82 -4.58 7.66
C GLY A 286 43.43 -3.71 8.75
N LYS A 287 43.57 -4.30 9.91
CA LYS A 287 44.51 -3.86 10.94
C LYS A 287 45.87 -3.70 10.30
N HIS A 288 46.28 -2.43 10.10
CA HIS A 288 47.70 -2.16 9.86
C HIS A 288 48.46 -2.61 11.10
N ASP A 289 49.32 -3.58 10.85
CA ASP A 289 50.34 -4.09 11.73
C ASP A 289 51.30 -2.95 12.13
N LEU A 290 51.17 -2.42 13.33
CA LEU A 290 52.08 -1.46 13.93
C LEU A 290 53.18 -2.22 14.72
N SER A 291 53.94 -3.05 14.05
CA SER A 291 55.09 -3.69 14.65
C SER A 291 56.33 -3.64 13.71
N ALA A 292 56.82 -2.45 13.42
CA ALA A 292 58.16 -2.29 12.85
C ALA A 292 58.61 -0.82 12.84
N VAL A 293 58.80 -0.16 14.01
CA VAL A 293 59.74 0.95 14.14
C VAL A 293 60.28 0.96 15.58
N SER A 294 61.32 0.14 15.81
CA SER A 294 62.20 0.31 16.94
C SER A 294 63.50 -0.42 16.67
N ALA A 295 64.37 0.15 15.89
CA ALA A 295 65.80 -0.11 15.90
C ALA A 295 66.48 0.73 14.80
N GLN A 296 66.95 1.91 15.18
CA GLN A 296 68.17 2.56 14.66
C GLN A 296 68.21 3.98 15.15
N HIS A 297 68.94 4.16 16.26
CA HIS A 297 69.92 5.20 16.46
C HIS A 297 70.46 5.10 17.90
N ALA A 298 71.60 4.42 18.00
CA ALA A 298 72.62 4.68 19.03
C ALA A 298 73.71 5.51 18.36
#